data_c74d58ca8b807d7e2d28081601a95416
#
_entry.id   c74d58ca8b807d7e2d28081601a95416
#
_cell.length_a   1.000
_cell.length_b   1.000
_cell.length_c   1.000
_cell.angle_alpha   90.00
_cell.angle_beta   90.00
_cell.angle_gamma   90.00
#
_symmetry.space_group_name_H-M   'P 1'
#
loop_
_entity.id
_entity.type
_entity.pdbx_description
1 polymer ?
#
loop_
_entity_poly.entity_id
_entity_poly.type
_entity_poly.pdbx_seq_one_letter_code
_entity_poly.pdbx_strand_id
1 'polypeptide(L)'
;MNNRVVVGLLALAGSCPLALAQHTIESKEKLQEVVVTGTGTQHLLKDAPVQTEVISRQALKNFAGRSIEDILSQLSSSFDFEQGDMGSQMQMNGLGNSYILILIDGKRIHGDVGGENDLGLIDPNNIERIEIVKGASSALYGSDAIAGVINIITRKHDEGLMVENKTRYGTHNDVRQHNGVALRWGKISSYTNFQLQHNDGWQNTATEYTPSSAAPVTDSKSKTANEFTNWQIAERLAWNPTKAMELYAEGSWYQKGIYRESGKYPKYDVYNYDLKYKNASATAGMKWTTGRGDLVTADISWNKHAYYHAFTSTTLAEGFDEKGNFILDYPYFAGQKLLMSNQERTMLNVKGVFALTNTNKLSAGLEARYDYLEAPASIKGQTASDNTEAIYLQDELQLIKMLHITAGLRLNRNESFGWRLTPKLSAMLKVRDLRIRASWSQGFKTPTLKELNYQYARDMNGMILFLGNPYLKPQTSNYFSLNAEYTIGHFNISATGYYNKLGDMITLVTIPNSEAPDVYREQYGEMLSKVRRYMNMDNAKTFGADVTLRYTTDNLSLGAGYSYLDTDANIFDTTHDKMMNVVIDGMAHHKGNIFATWNHNISPSYNLGIGLYGKFSTKRYYQTNGDGKGYQIWRL
;
A
#
# COMPACT_ATOMS: atom_id res chain seq x y z
N MET A 1 20.58 -0.70 -33.26
CA MET A 1 20.80 -2.17 -33.26
C MET A 1 19.91 -2.75 -32.18
N ASN A 2 18.86 -3.43 -32.61
CA ASN A 2 17.82 -3.95 -31.73
C ASN A 2 18.33 -5.12 -30.90
N ASN A 3 18.54 -4.92 -29.61
CA ASN A 3 18.70 -6.04 -28.68
C ASN A 3 17.33 -6.50 -28.20
N ARG A 4 16.70 -7.35 -29.00
CA ARG A 4 15.61 -8.19 -28.53
C ARG A 4 16.24 -9.21 -27.57
N VAL A 5 16.00 -9.04 -26.29
CA VAL A 5 16.27 -10.08 -25.29
C VAL A 5 15.25 -11.19 -25.54
N VAL A 6 15.69 -12.23 -26.20
CA VAL A 6 14.95 -13.48 -26.28
C VAL A 6 14.99 -14.10 -24.90
N VAL A 7 13.90 -13.99 -24.16
CA VAL A 7 13.69 -14.76 -22.93
C VAL A 7 13.52 -16.22 -23.35
N GLY A 8 14.61 -16.98 -23.27
CA GLY A 8 14.58 -18.42 -23.45
C GLY A 8 13.74 -19.06 -22.36
N LEU A 9 12.57 -19.56 -22.72
CA LEU A 9 11.77 -20.47 -21.92
C LEU A 9 12.59 -21.75 -21.66
N LEU A 10 13.19 -21.85 -20.49
CA LEU A 10 13.65 -23.13 -19.96
C LEU A 10 12.41 -23.88 -19.43
N ALA A 11 11.72 -24.55 -20.35
CA ALA A 11 10.77 -25.59 -20.02
C ALA A 11 11.55 -26.83 -19.59
N LEU A 12 11.79 -27.01 -18.30
CA LEU A 12 12.17 -28.29 -17.73
C LEU A 12 10.94 -29.20 -17.70
N ALA A 13 10.69 -29.86 -18.82
CA ALA A 13 9.80 -30.99 -18.89
C ALA A 13 10.53 -32.23 -18.36
N GLY A 14 10.53 -32.39 -17.05
CA GLY A 14 10.89 -33.65 -16.40
C GLY A 14 9.64 -34.48 -16.16
N SER A 15 9.29 -35.37 -17.07
CA SER A 15 8.27 -36.40 -16.88
C SER A 15 8.79 -37.44 -15.87
N CYS A 16 8.32 -37.37 -14.64
CA CYS A 16 8.44 -38.46 -13.69
C CYS A 16 7.04 -38.82 -13.16
N PRO A 17 6.50 -39.99 -13.45
CA PRO A 17 5.25 -40.43 -12.87
C PRO A 17 5.51 -41.00 -11.46
N LEU A 18 5.47 -40.19 -10.45
CA LEU A 18 5.35 -40.67 -9.08
C LEU A 18 3.91 -40.41 -8.60
N ALA A 19 3.10 -41.43 -8.72
CA ALA A 19 1.83 -41.50 -8.05
C ALA A 19 2.07 -41.61 -6.55
N LEU A 20 2.08 -40.50 -5.84
CA LEU A 20 1.98 -40.44 -4.40
C LEU A 20 0.50 -40.25 -4.04
N ALA A 21 -0.09 -41.26 -3.48
CA ALA A 21 -1.42 -41.20 -2.90
C ALA A 21 -1.46 -40.16 -1.79
N GLN A 22 -2.06 -39.04 -2.08
CA GLN A 22 -2.37 -38.01 -1.11
C GLN A 22 -3.63 -38.41 -0.35
N HIS A 23 -3.45 -38.93 0.84
CA HIS A 23 -4.54 -39.01 1.80
C HIS A 23 -4.79 -37.60 2.36
N THR A 24 -5.69 -36.90 1.72
CA THR A 24 -6.26 -35.68 2.30
C THR A 24 -7.35 -36.09 3.25
N ILE A 25 -7.04 -36.12 4.53
CA ILE A 25 -8.07 -36.08 5.57
C ILE A 25 -8.58 -34.65 5.58
N GLU A 26 -9.63 -34.38 4.82
CA GLU A 26 -10.41 -33.15 5.00
C GLU A 26 -11.16 -33.27 6.34
N SER A 27 -10.58 -32.68 7.37
CA SER A 27 -11.35 -32.38 8.57
C SER A 27 -12.38 -31.32 8.18
N LYS A 28 -13.64 -31.67 8.20
CA LYS A 28 -14.83 -30.81 7.98
C LYS A 28 -15.04 -29.79 9.11
N GLU A 29 -14.02 -29.29 9.75
CA GLU A 29 -14.12 -28.13 10.61
C GLU A 29 -13.89 -26.89 9.72
N LYS A 30 -14.96 -26.13 9.47
CA LYS A 30 -14.85 -24.76 8.96
C LYS A 30 -13.85 -24.04 9.86
N LEU A 31 -12.61 -23.90 9.41
CA LEU A 31 -11.61 -23.03 10.04
C LEU A 31 -12.21 -21.63 10.06
N GLN A 32 -12.64 -21.19 11.24
CA GLN A 32 -13.16 -19.83 11.43
C GLN A 32 -12.01 -18.88 11.15
N GLU A 33 -12.22 -17.91 10.27
CA GLU A 33 -11.18 -16.93 9.90
C GLU A 33 -10.64 -16.24 11.16
N VAL A 34 -9.33 -16.28 11.33
CA VAL A 34 -8.61 -15.64 12.44
C VAL A 34 -8.00 -14.34 11.92
N VAL A 35 -8.17 -13.25 12.66
CA VAL A 35 -7.63 -11.93 12.36
C VAL A 35 -6.72 -11.42 13.48
N VAL A 36 -5.79 -10.56 13.13
CA VAL A 36 -4.79 -10.01 14.06
C VAL A 36 -4.73 -8.48 14.00
N THR A 37 -5.00 -7.90 12.84
CA THR A 37 -4.65 -6.49 12.56
C THR A 37 -5.42 -5.49 13.41
N GLY A 38 -6.69 -5.75 13.72
CA GLY A 38 -7.53 -4.80 14.46
C GLY A 38 -7.05 -4.51 15.89
N THR A 39 -6.49 -5.52 16.56
CA THR A 39 -6.03 -5.43 17.95
C THR A 39 -4.58 -5.83 18.16
N GLY A 40 -3.93 -6.35 17.11
CA GLY A 40 -2.59 -6.93 17.23
C GLY A 40 -2.55 -8.27 17.98
N THR A 41 -3.70 -8.84 18.34
CA THR A 41 -3.87 -10.15 18.96
C THR A 41 -4.78 -11.01 18.10
N GLN A 42 -4.67 -12.35 18.24
CA GLN A 42 -5.49 -13.27 17.47
C GLN A 42 -6.93 -13.30 17.98
N HIS A 43 -7.88 -13.10 17.08
CA HIS A 43 -9.31 -13.26 17.30
C HIS A 43 -9.96 -14.01 16.15
N LEU A 44 -11.06 -14.72 16.43
CA LEU A 44 -11.96 -15.11 15.36
C LEU A 44 -12.58 -13.85 14.77
N LEU A 45 -12.70 -13.75 13.45
CA LEU A 45 -13.19 -12.55 12.77
C LEU A 45 -14.51 -12.04 13.39
N LYS A 46 -15.46 -12.93 13.64
CA LYS A 46 -16.76 -12.62 14.26
C LYS A 46 -16.65 -12.04 15.68
N ASP A 47 -15.58 -12.38 16.41
CA ASP A 47 -15.38 -12.00 17.82
C ASP A 47 -14.29 -10.92 17.97
N ALA A 48 -13.77 -10.38 16.85
CA ALA A 48 -12.82 -9.27 16.87
C ALA A 48 -13.47 -7.99 17.40
N PRO A 49 -12.91 -7.38 18.47
CA PRO A 49 -13.51 -6.18 19.07
C PRO A 49 -13.37 -4.93 18.18
N VAL A 50 -12.47 -4.94 17.21
CA VAL A 50 -12.32 -3.92 16.18
C VAL A 50 -12.75 -4.50 14.84
N GLN A 51 -13.61 -3.77 14.11
CA GLN A 51 -14.06 -4.20 12.80
C GLN A 51 -12.87 -4.40 11.85
N THR A 52 -12.76 -5.59 11.31
CA THR A 52 -11.73 -5.98 10.33
C THR A 52 -12.44 -6.61 9.13
N GLU A 53 -12.17 -6.08 7.94
CA GLU A 53 -12.58 -6.73 6.70
C GLU A 53 -11.51 -7.73 6.28
N VAL A 54 -11.93 -8.91 5.80
CA VAL A 54 -11.01 -9.96 5.39
C VAL A 54 -11.30 -10.37 3.95
N ILE A 55 -10.25 -10.42 3.14
CA ILE A 55 -10.24 -11.10 1.85
C ILE A 55 -9.51 -12.42 2.05
N SER A 56 -10.27 -13.51 2.06
CA SER A 56 -9.76 -14.85 2.34
C SER A 56 -8.97 -15.44 1.17
N ARG A 57 -8.16 -16.45 1.45
CA ARG A 57 -7.44 -17.21 0.43
C ARG A 57 -8.36 -17.79 -0.64
N GLN A 58 -9.56 -18.25 -0.25
CA GLN A 58 -10.52 -18.79 -1.21
C GLN A 58 -10.97 -17.72 -2.21
N ALA A 59 -11.20 -16.48 -1.75
CA ALA A 59 -11.50 -15.37 -2.64
C ALA A 59 -10.30 -15.03 -3.56
N LEU A 60 -9.08 -15.04 -3.01
CA LEU A 60 -7.84 -14.76 -3.75
C LEU A 60 -7.55 -15.78 -4.85
N LYS A 61 -7.86 -17.06 -4.66
CA LYS A 61 -7.63 -18.11 -5.68
C LYS A 61 -8.31 -17.80 -7.01
N ASN A 62 -9.48 -17.16 -6.97
CA ASN A 62 -10.24 -16.78 -8.18
C ASN A 62 -9.59 -15.61 -8.94
N PHE A 63 -8.61 -14.94 -8.34
CA PHE A 63 -7.83 -13.85 -8.93
C PHE A 63 -6.40 -14.25 -9.29
N ALA A 64 -6.12 -15.54 -9.42
CA ALA A 64 -4.78 -16.04 -9.71
C ALA A 64 -4.12 -15.28 -10.87
N GLY A 65 -2.93 -14.74 -10.63
CA GLY A 65 -2.19 -13.93 -11.59
C GLY A 65 -2.73 -12.51 -11.84
N ARG A 66 -3.68 -12.02 -11.05
CA ARG A 66 -4.11 -10.62 -11.04
C ARG A 66 -3.24 -9.78 -10.11
N SER A 67 -3.24 -8.46 -10.31
CA SER A 67 -2.55 -7.54 -9.41
C SER A 67 -3.29 -7.37 -8.09
N ILE A 68 -2.60 -6.86 -7.08
CA ILE A 68 -3.21 -6.58 -5.77
C ILE A 68 -4.26 -5.47 -5.88
N GLU A 69 -4.05 -4.49 -6.77
CA GLU A 69 -5.00 -3.43 -7.06
C GLU A 69 -6.32 -3.98 -7.61
N ASP A 70 -6.22 -4.92 -8.56
CA ASP A 70 -7.39 -5.60 -9.11
C ASP A 70 -8.17 -6.34 -8.02
N ILE A 71 -7.48 -7.06 -7.16
CA ILE A 71 -8.07 -7.84 -6.07
C ILE A 71 -8.81 -6.92 -5.09
N LEU A 72 -8.10 -5.91 -4.57
CA LEU A 72 -8.68 -4.97 -3.61
C LEU A 72 -9.86 -4.20 -4.22
N SER A 73 -9.72 -3.74 -5.46
CA SER A 73 -10.78 -2.95 -6.11
C SER A 73 -12.05 -3.75 -6.38
N GLN A 74 -11.95 -5.06 -6.64
CA GLN A 74 -13.11 -5.91 -6.94
C GLN A 74 -13.78 -6.48 -5.69
N LEU A 75 -13.01 -6.76 -4.65
CA LEU A 75 -13.50 -7.45 -3.45
C LEU A 75 -13.87 -6.51 -2.30
N SER A 76 -13.45 -5.23 -2.37
CA SER A 76 -13.81 -4.23 -1.36
C SER A 76 -14.29 -2.93 -2.01
N SER A 77 -15.44 -2.42 -1.59
CA SER A 77 -15.97 -1.12 -2.03
C SER A 77 -15.23 0.07 -1.44
N SER A 78 -14.36 -0.15 -0.46
CA SER A 78 -13.65 0.91 0.27
C SER A 78 -12.50 1.51 -0.52
N PHE A 79 -11.98 0.79 -1.51
CA PHE A 79 -10.81 1.21 -2.26
C PHE A 79 -11.16 1.80 -3.61
N ASP A 80 -10.36 2.79 -3.96
CA ASP A 80 -10.25 3.32 -5.29
C ASP A 80 -8.80 3.32 -5.74
N PHE A 81 -8.57 3.04 -7.02
CA PHE A 81 -7.24 3.03 -7.61
C PHE A 81 -7.25 3.90 -8.85
N GLU A 82 -6.23 4.71 -8.97
CA GLU A 82 -5.90 5.46 -10.17
C GLU A 82 -4.49 5.08 -10.60
N GLN A 83 -4.34 4.76 -11.88
CA GLN A 83 -3.03 4.42 -12.43
C GLN A 83 -2.26 5.71 -12.65
N GLY A 84 -1.17 5.88 -11.93
CA GLY A 84 -0.20 6.95 -12.16
C GLY A 84 0.92 6.49 -13.08
N ASP A 85 1.76 7.43 -13.47
CA ASP A 85 2.92 7.17 -14.33
C ASP A 85 4.02 6.37 -13.63
N MET A 86 4.09 6.45 -12.31
CA MET A 86 5.16 5.88 -11.49
C MET A 86 4.71 4.68 -10.68
N GLY A 87 3.41 4.52 -10.47
CA GLY A 87 2.81 3.44 -9.68
C GLY A 87 1.31 3.58 -9.56
N SER A 88 0.73 3.05 -8.49
CA SER A 88 -0.71 3.13 -8.22
C SER A 88 -1.02 4.17 -7.14
N GLN A 89 -1.95 5.05 -7.44
CA GLN A 89 -2.56 5.93 -6.46
C GLN A 89 -3.78 5.23 -5.87
N MET A 90 -3.66 4.85 -4.61
CA MET A 90 -4.74 4.19 -3.87
C MET A 90 -5.44 5.19 -2.95
N GLN A 91 -6.75 5.13 -2.90
CA GLN A 91 -7.55 5.89 -1.95
C GLN A 91 -8.40 4.96 -1.09
N MET A 92 -8.53 5.29 0.19
CA MET A 92 -9.44 4.67 1.14
C MET A 92 -10.10 5.76 2.00
N ASN A 93 -11.42 5.73 2.10
CA ASN A 93 -12.19 6.74 2.84
C ASN A 93 -11.90 8.20 2.42
N GLY A 94 -11.64 8.43 1.11
CA GLY A 94 -11.31 9.74 0.56
C GLY A 94 -9.87 10.21 0.81
N LEU A 95 -9.03 9.39 1.41
CA LEU A 95 -7.64 9.73 1.72
C LEU A 95 -6.68 8.87 0.90
N GLY A 96 -5.64 9.50 0.37
CA GLY A 96 -4.68 8.86 -0.53
C GLY A 96 -3.61 8.01 0.16
N ASN A 97 -2.67 7.50 -0.63
CA ASN A 97 -1.60 6.57 -0.23
C ASN A 97 -0.89 6.93 1.06
N SER A 98 -0.54 8.19 1.26
CA SER A 98 0.24 8.64 2.41
C SER A 98 -0.47 8.53 3.76
N TYR A 99 -1.77 8.21 3.75
CA TYR A 99 -2.62 8.01 4.93
C TYR A 99 -2.98 6.54 5.16
N ILE A 100 -2.55 5.65 4.27
CA ILE A 100 -2.86 4.22 4.30
C ILE A 100 -1.59 3.45 4.61
N LEU A 101 -1.59 2.70 5.70
CA LEU A 101 -0.46 1.87 6.08
C LEU A 101 -0.60 0.48 5.47
N ILE A 102 0.37 0.08 4.66
CA ILE A 102 0.45 -1.27 4.08
C ILE A 102 1.50 -2.08 4.83
N LEU A 103 1.11 -3.26 5.26
CA LEU A 103 1.95 -4.20 5.98
C LEU A 103 2.02 -5.55 5.24
N ILE A 104 3.17 -6.21 5.33
CA ILE A 104 3.33 -7.63 5.01
C ILE A 104 3.74 -8.34 6.31
N ASP A 105 2.91 -9.27 6.78
CA ASP A 105 3.10 -9.98 8.05
C ASP A 105 3.36 -9.05 9.24
N GLY A 106 2.66 -7.91 9.26
CA GLY A 106 2.79 -6.88 10.30
C GLY A 106 3.98 -5.93 10.13
N LYS A 107 4.81 -6.08 9.10
CA LYS A 107 5.97 -5.24 8.81
C LYS A 107 5.62 -4.22 7.74
N ARG A 108 6.00 -2.96 7.96
CA ARG A 108 5.69 -1.87 7.03
C ARG A 108 6.43 -2.03 5.71
N ILE A 109 5.71 -1.91 4.60
CA ILE A 109 6.32 -1.69 3.29
C ILE A 109 6.86 -0.25 3.27
N HIS A 110 8.02 -0.06 2.66
CA HIS A 110 8.66 1.24 2.55
C HIS A 110 9.03 1.55 1.10
N GLY A 111 8.93 2.82 0.75
CA GLY A 111 9.25 3.38 -0.56
C GLY A 111 8.01 3.78 -1.35
N ASP A 112 7.96 5.05 -1.68
CA ASP A 112 7.01 5.62 -2.62
C ASP A 112 7.75 6.51 -3.62
N VAL A 113 7.14 6.76 -4.76
CA VAL A 113 7.65 7.70 -5.76
C VAL A 113 6.52 8.64 -6.15
N GLY A 114 6.69 9.93 -5.85
CA GLY A 114 5.69 10.94 -6.15
C GLY A 114 4.33 10.74 -5.45
N GLY A 115 4.31 10.03 -4.31
CA GLY A 115 3.08 9.66 -3.62
C GLY A 115 2.39 8.40 -4.18
N GLU A 116 3.02 7.69 -5.11
CA GLU A 116 2.53 6.45 -5.70
C GLU A 116 3.25 5.23 -5.11
N ASN A 117 2.50 4.22 -4.70
CA ASN A 117 3.05 2.98 -4.15
C ASN A 117 3.28 1.93 -5.24
N ASP A 118 4.43 1.25 -5.19
CA ASP A 118 4.69 0.11 -6.07
C ASP A 118 4.13 -1.18 -5.46
N LEU A 119 2.86 -1.47 -5.72
CA LEU A 119 2.20 -2.70 -5.26
C LEU A 119 2.66 -3.96 -6.02
N GLY A 120 3.45 -3.81 -7.08
CA GLY A 120 4.10 -4.93 -7.78
C GLY A 120 5.11 -5.72 -6.92
N LEU A 121 5.53 -5.14 -5.79
CA LEU A 121 6.31 -5.84 -4.75
C LEU A 121 5.55 -6.99 -4.08
N ILE A 122 4.21 -6.99 -4.16
CA ILE A 122 3.36 -7.97 -3.49
C ILE A 122 3.01 -9.06 -4.47
N ASP A 123 3.38 -10.30 -4.15
CA ASP A 123 2.97 -11.48 -4.92
C ASP A 123 1.60 -12.00 -4.43
N PRO A 124 0.52 -11.81 -5.20
CA PRO A 124 -0.81 -12.27 -4.79
C PRO A 124 -0.92 -13.78 -4.59
N ASN A 125 -0.04 -14.57 -5.23
CA ASN A 125 -0.05 -16.02 -5.11
C ASN A 125 0.51 -16.51 -3.77
N ASN A 126 1.33 -15.69 -3.11
CA ASN A 126 1.89 -15.98 -1.78
C ASN A 126 1.03 -15.42 -0.62
N ILE A 127 -0.18 -14.93 -0.91
CA ILE A 127 -1.06 -14.38 0.13
C ILE A 127 -1.97 -15.47 0.70
N GLU A 128 -2.04 -15.54 2.02
CA GLU A 128 -3.01 -16.36 2.76
C GLU A 128 -4.34 -15.61 2.93
N ARG A 129 -4.27 -14.33 3.33
CA ARG A 129 -5.41 -13.42 3.45
C ARG A 129 -4.95 -11.97 3.50
N ILE A 130 -5.88 -11.06 3.24
CA ILE A 130 -5.66 -9.62 3.42
C ILE A 130 -6.62 -9.16 4.52
N GLU A 131 -6.08 -8.53 5.56
CA GLU A 131 -6.84 -7.94 6.66
C GLU A 131 -6.85 -6.42 6.50
N ILE A 132 -8.03 -5.82 6.52
CA ILE A 132 -8.24 -4.39 6.32
C ILE A 132 -8.93 -3.81 7.54
N VAL A 133 -8.26 -2.87 8.21
CA VAL A 133 -8.81 -2.10 9.33
C VAL A 133 -9.01 -0.68 8.87
N LYS A 134 -10.25 -0.20 8.87
CA LYS A 134 -10.60 1.16 8.44
C LYS A 134 -10.44 2.15 9.58
N GLY A 135 -10.01 3.37 9.22
CA GLY A 135 -9.84 4.46 10.16
C GLY A 135 -8.53 4.44 10.95
N ALA A 136 -8.38 5.40 11.85
CA ALA A 136 -7.13 5.62 12.56
C ALA A 136 -6.73 4.42 13.42
N SER A 137 -5.49 3.95 13.22
CA SER A 137 -4.91 2.79 13.91
C SER A 137 -3.52 3.08 14.49
N SER A 138 -3.19 4.37 14.67
CA SER A 138 -1.87 4.81 15.12
C SER A 138 -1.50 4.39 16.53
N ALA A 139 -2.47 4.05 17.38
CA ALA A 139 -2.21 3.51 18.72
C ALA A 139 -1.46 2.16 18.69
N LEU A 140 -1.61 1.36 17.64
CA LEU A 140 -0.87 0.11 17.47
C LEU A 140 0.29 0.26 16.49
N TYR A 141 0.04 0.94 15.38
CA TYR A 141 0.94 0.94 14.23
C TYR A 141 1.74 2.23 14.06
N GLY A 142 1.52 3.26 14.89
CA GLY A 142 2.24 4.53 14.81
C GLY A 142 1.79 5.40 13.64
N SER A 143 2.70 6.17 13.04
CA SER A 143 2.38 7.13 11.98
C SER A 143 1.78 6.48 10.73
N ASP A 144 1.12 7.30 9.89
CA ASP A 144 0.61 6.97 8.55
C ASP A 144 -0.64 6.06 8.53
N ALA A 145 -1.10 5.56 9.67
CA ALA A 145 -2.31 4.76 9.81
C ALA A 145 -3.54 5.64 10.14
N ILE A 146 -3.86 6.62 9.27
CA ILE A 146 -4.98 7.55 9.45
C ILE A 146 -6.25 7.07 8.74
N ALA A 147 -6.15 6.71 7.46
CA ALA A 147 -7.27 6.18 6.67
C ALA A 147 -7.54 4.73 7.01
N GLY A 148 -6.48 3.97 7.31
CA GLY A 148 -6.56 2.58 7.71
C GLY A 148 -5.26 1.83 7.54
N VAL A 149 -5.35 0.52 7.80
CA VAL A 149 -4.25 -0.44 7.70
C VAL A 149 -4.66 -1.59 6.79
N ILE A 150 -3.82 -1.93 5.85
CA ILE A 150 -3.92 -3.13 5.01
C ILE A 150 -2.78 -4.06 5.43
N ASN A 151 -3.10 -5.19 6.02
CA ASN A 151 -2.09 -6.17 6.41
C ASN A 151 -2.22 -7.43 5.54
N ILE A 152 -1.21 -7.68 4.75
CA ILE A 152 -1.09 -8.82 3.86
C ILE A 152 -0.42 -9.93 4.64
N ILE A 153 -1.18 -10.98 4.93
CA ILE A 153 -0.66 -12.16 5.64
C ILE A 153 -0.21 -13.16 4.58
N THR A 154 1.07 -13.52 4.61
CA THR A 154 1.65 -14.47 3.67
C THR A 154 1.36 -15.91 4.07
N ARG A 155 1.44 -16.80 3.10
CA ARG A 155 1.28 -18.25 3.29
C ARG A 155 2.43 -18.80 4.13
N LYS A 156 2.10 -19.72 5.01
CA LYS A 156 3.07 -20.57 5.69
C LYS A 156 3.15 -21.91 4.97
N HIS A 157 4.36 -22.35 4.74
CA HIS A 157 4.65 -23.60 4.04
C HIS A 157 5.32 -24.54 5.02
N ASP A 158 4.51 -25.46 5.57
CA ASP A 158 4.97 -26.45 6.54
C ASP A 158 5.08 -27.87 5.94
N GLU A 159 4.91 -27.98 4.60
CA GLU A 159 5.02 -29.24 3.87
C GLU A 159 6.48 -29.70 3.74
N GLY A 160 6.70 -31.01 3.63
CA GLY A 160 8.03 -31.59 3.48
C GLY A 160 8.74 -31.15 2.20
N LEU A 161 8.03 -31.19 1.08
CA LEU A 161 8.42 -30.65 -0.23
C LEU A 161 7.17 -30.16 -0.95
N MET A 162 7.19 -28.92 -1.38
CA MET A 162 6.18 -28.36 -2.25
C MET A 162 6.87 -27.61 -3.40
N VAL A 163 6.41 -27.85 -4.61
CA VAL A 163 6.79 -27.08 -5.80
C VAL A 163 5.51 -26.58 -6.45
N GLU A 164 5.40 -25.28 -6.65
CA GLU A 164 4.27 -24.71 -7.35
C GLU A 164 4.74 -23.79 -8.49
N ASN A 165 4.01 -23.84 -9.59
CA ASN A 165 4.14 -22.91 -10.71
C ASN A 165 2.76 -22.41 -11.08
N LYS A 166 2.65 -21.11 -11.31
CA LYS A 166 1.44 -20.47 -11.86
C LYS A 166 1.87 -19.51 -12.94
N THR A 167 1.40 -19.75 -14.15
CA THR A 167 1.67 -18.91 -15.30
C THR A 167 0.34 -18.41 -15.86
N ARG A 168 0.25 -17.12 -16.08
CA ARG A 168 -0.85 -16.47 -16.76
C ARG A 168 -0.32 -15.73 -17.97
N TYR A 169 -1.03 -15.86 -19.08
CA TYR A 169 -0.79 -15.11 -20.30
C TYR A 169 -2.08 -14.38 -20.72
N GLY A 170 -1.97 -13.14 -21.13
CA GLY A 170 -3.09 -12.30 -21.52
C GLY A 170 -2.78 -11.40 -22.71
N THR A 171 -3.74 -10.55 -23.07
CA THR A 171 -3.57 -9.54 -24.13
C THR A 171 -2.46 -8.55 -23.78
N HIS A 172 -1.89 -7.90 -24.79
CA HIS A 172 -0.74 -6.99 -24.64
C HIS A 172 0.48 -7.67 -24.02
N ASN A 173 0.68 -8.96 -24.33
CA ASN A 173 1.77 -9.76 -23.80
C ASN A 173 1.83 -9.71 -22.26
N ASP A 174 0.66 -9.69 -21.59
CA ASP A 174 0.58 -9.71 -20.12
C ASP A 174 0.98 -11.09 -19.62
N VAL A 175 2.26 -11.23 -19.31
CA VAL A 175 2.87 -12.45 -18.75
C VAL A 175 3.01 -12.26 -17.24
N ARG A 176 2.46 -13.21 -16.48
CA ARG A 176 2.64 -13.26 -15.04
C ARG A 176 3.01 -14.67 -14.63
N GLN A 177 4.11 -14.79 -13.95
CA GLN A 177 4.65 -16.06 -13.50
C GLN A 177 4.96 -16.00 -12.02
N HIS A 178 4.57 -17.05 -11.31
CA HIS A 178 4.93 -17.33 -9.94
C HIS A 178 5.50 -18.73 -9.85
N ASN A 179 6.63 -18.88 -9.16
CA ASN A 179 7.26 -20.17 -8.85
C ASN A 179 7.57 -20.20 -7.35
N GLY A 180 7.10 -21.22 -6.66
CA GLY A 180 7.33 -21.43 -5.24
C GLY A 180 7.97 -22.78 -4.97
N VAL A 181 8.98 -22.82 -4.12
CA VAL A 181 9.59 -24.05 -3.61
C VAL A 181 9.63 -23.98 -2.11
N ALA A 182 8.94 -24.88 -1.44
CA ALA A 182 9.01 -25.07 0.01
C ALA A 182 9.72 -26.37 0.34
N LEU A 183 10.57 -26.33 1.33
CA LEU A 183 11.32 -27.46 1.86
C LEU A 183 11.21 -27.46 3.38
N ARG A 184 10.95 -28.63 3.97
CA ARG A 184 11.06 -28.82 5.40
C ARG A 184 11.95 -30.01 5.73
N TRP A 185 12.98 -29.76 6.49
CA TRP A 185 13.90 -30.77 6.97
C TRP A 185 14.00 -30.72 8.50
N GLY A 186 13.29 -31.62 9.15
CA GLY A 186 13.22 -31.68 10.61
C GLY A 186 12.63 -30.39 11.20
N LYS A 187 13.48 -29.61 11.87
CA LYS A 187 13.11 -28.34 12.53
C LYS A 187 13.34 -27.09 11.68
N ILE A 188 13.86 -27.25 10.48
CA ILE A 188 14.17 -26.14 9.55
C ILE A 188 13.16 -26.20 8.41
N SER A 189 12.63 -25.05 8.03
CA SER A 189 11.83 -24.85 6.82
C SER A 189 12.39 -23.70 5.99
N SER A 190 12.29 -23.85 4.67
CA SER A 190 12.68 -22.85 3.67
C SER A 190 11.54 -22.67 2.70
N TYR A 191 11.30 -21.43 2.29
CA TYR A 191 10.38 -21.12 1.21
C TYR A 191 11.00 -20.06 0.31
N THR A 192 11.31 -20.46 -0.92
CA THR A 192 11.78 -19.57 -1.98
C THR A 192 10.64 -19.30 -2.92
N ASN A 193 10.38 -18.03 -3.25
CA ASN A 193 9.45 -17.67 -4.31
C ASN A 193 10.09 -16.71 -5.30
N PHE A 194 9.73 -16.90 -6.57
CA PHE A 194 10.10 -16.03 -7.68
C PHE A 194 8.83 -15.60 -8.42
N GLN A 195 8.68 -14.30 -8.66
CA GLN A 195 7.64 -13.75 -9.52
C GLN A 195 8.25 -12.96 -10.68
N LEU A 196 7.57 -13.01 -11.81
CA LEU A 196 7.85 -12.19 -13.00
C LEU A 196 6.54 -11.64 -13.52
N GLN A 197 6.52 -10.36 -13.87
CA GLN A 197 5.40 -9.71 -14.54
C GLN A 197 5.93 -8.86 -15.70
N HIS A 198 5.27 -8.98 -16.83
CA HIS A 198 5.56 -8.19 -18.02
C HIS A 198 4.27 -7.80 -18.72
N ASN A 199 4.22 -6.62 -19.31
CA ASN A 199 3.13 -6.16 -20.17
C ASN A 199 3.70 -5.13 -21.14
N ASP A 200 3.34 -5.25 -22.43
CA ASP A 200 3.79 -4.33 -23.49
C ASP A 200 3.15 -2.93 -23.40
N GLY A 201 2.24 -2.74 -22.44
CA GLY A 201 1.43 -1.54 -22.36
C GLY A 201 0.37 -1.50 -23.47
N TRP A 202 -0.45 -0.46 -23.44
CA TRP A 202 -1.49 -0.25 -24.47
C TRP A 202 -1.79 1.23 -24.65
N GLN A 203 -2.44 1.51 -25.74
CA GLN A 203 -2.95 2.84 -26.07
C GLN A 203 -4.46 2.76 -26.35
N ASN A 204 -5.23 3.60 -25.68
CA ASN A 204 -6.68 3.65 -25.85
C ASN A 204 -7.09 4.34 -27.15
N THR A 205 -6.24 5.26 -27.65
CA THR A 205 -6.48 6.01 -28.89
C THR A 205 -5.15 6.29 -29.59
N ALA A 206 -5.14 6.22 -30.91
CA ALA A 206 -4.01 6.65 -31.71
C ALA A 206 -3.87 8.19 -31.78
N THR A 207 -4.81 8.92 -31.20
CA THR A 207 -4.82 10.38 -31.19
C THR A 207 -4.24 10.88 -29.88
N GLU A 208 -3.16 11.63 -29.97
CA GLU A 208 -2.57 12.37 -28.86
C GLU A 208 -3.14 13.79 -28.82
N TYR A 209 -3.79 14.13 -27.71
CA TYR A 209 -4.35 15.47 -27.50
C TYR A 209 -3.35 16.32 -26.77
N THR A 210 -3.00 17.45 -27.37
CA THR A 210 -2.11 18.44 -26.78
C THR A 210 -2.89 19.50 -26.02
N PRO A 211 -2.33 20.11 -24.97
CA PRO A 211 -3.01 21.20 -24.28
C PRO A 211 -3.24 22.40 -25.21
N SER A 212 -4.44 22.91 -25.15
CA SER A 212 -4.93 24.26 -25.43
C SER A 212 -5.00 24.83 -26.84
N SER A 213 -4.32 24.38 -27.90
CA SER A 213 -4.53 25.01 -29.22
C SER A 213 -3.94 24.30 -30.43
N ALA A 214 -3.20 23.24 -30.23
CA ALA A 214 -2.62 22.50 -31.34
C ALA A 214 -3.59 21.43 -31.85
N ALA A 215 -3.57 21.16 -33.16
CA ALA A 215 -4.31 20.05 -33.72
C ALA A 215 -3.86 18.73 -33.09
N PRO A 216 -4.79 17.80 -32.78
CA PRO A 216 -4.45 16.49 -32.26
C PRO A 216 -3.44 15.79 -33.17
N VAL A 217 -2.44 15.13 -32.59
CA VAL A 217 -1.49 14.30 -33.35
C VAL A 217 -2.11 12.92 -33.54
N THR A 218 -2.28 12.51 -34.78
CA THR A 218 -2.66 11.13 -35.14
C THR A 218 -1.40 10.27 -35.25
N ASP A 219 -1.50 8.98 -35.03
CA ASP A 219 -0.40 8.01 -35.03
C ASP A 219 0.65 8.24 -33.91
N SER A 220 0.23 8.76 -32.76
CA SER A 220 1.10 8.88 -31.61
C SER A 220 1.56 7.50 -31.12
N LYS A 221 2.83 7.42 -30.69
CA LYS A 221 3.39 6.24 -30.03
C LYS A 221 3.24 6.28 -28.50
N SER A 222 2.75 7.40 -27.96
CA SER A 222 2.48 7.52 -26.52
C SER A 222 1.46 6.49 -26.08
N LYS A 223 1.79 5.75 -25.04
CA LYS A 223 0.90 4.70 -24.50
C LYS A 223 0.06 5.25 -23.36
N THR A 224 -1.21 4.85 -23.28
CA THR A 224 -2.08 5.12 -22.12
C THR A 224 -1.56 4.41 -20.88
N ALA A 225 -1.06 3.19 -21.05
CA ALA A 225 -0.34 2.47 -20.01
C ALA A 225 1.01 2.04 -20.57
N ASN A 226 2.08 2.39 -19.89
CA ASN A 226 3.45 2.12 -20.31
C ASN A 226 3.78 0.63 -20.25
N GLU A 227 4.69 0.19 -21.11
CA GLU A 227 5.32 -1.11 -21.01
C GLU A 227 6.08 -1.21 -19.68
N PHE A 228 5.97 -2.36 -19.03
CA PHE A 228 6.74 -2.62 -17.83
C PHE A 228 7.20 -4.07 -17.72
N THR A 229 8.28 -4.27 -17.01
CA THR A 229 8.75 -5.59 -16.57
C THR A 229 9.21 -5.47 -15.13
N ASN A 230 8.71 -6.34 -14.27
CA ASN A 230 9.23 -6.49 -12.91
C ASN A 230 9.50 -7.96 -12.59
N TRP A 231 10.41 -8.19 -11.65
CA TRP A 231 10.66 -9.50 -11.08
C TRP A 231 11.12 -9.38 -9.63
N GLN A 232 10.82 -10.40 -8.87
CA GLN A 232 11.21 -10.52 -7.47
C GLN A 232 11.65 -11.94 -7.16
N ILE A 233 12.66 -12.06 -6.33
CA ILE A 233 12.99 -13.29 -5.62
C ILE A 233 12.91 -13.01 -4.12
N ALA A 234 12.31 -13.92 -3.37
CA ALA A 234 12.23 -13.81 -1.92
C ALA A 234 12.47 -15.20 -1.29
N GLU A 235 13.10 -15.19 -0.13
CA GLU A 235 13.41 -16.36 0.66
C GLU A 235 12.99 -16.15 2.10
N ARG A 236 12.41 -17.19 2.70
CA ARG A 236 12.15 -17.29 4.13
C ARG A 236 12.76 -18.56 4.68
N LEU A 237 13.64 -18.44 5.65
CA LEU A 237 14.18 -19.52 6.44
C LEU A 237 13.58 -19.46 7.84
N ALA A 238 13.12 -20.58 8.37
CA ALA A 238 12.65 -20.67 9.74
C ALA A 238 13.24 -21.90 10.44
N TRP A 239 13.60 -21.73 11.70
CA TRP A 239 14.08 -22.78 12.57
C TRP A 239 13.22 -22.83 13.83
N ASN A 240 12.62 -24.00 14.07
CA ASN A 240 11.79 -24.29 15.24
C ASN A 240 12.57 -25.17 16.22
N PRO A 241 13.48 -24.63 17.06
CA PRO A 241 14.26 -25.44 18.03
C PRO A 241 13.34 -26.21 18.97
N THR A 242 12.20 -25.61 19.34
CA THR A 242 11.12 -26.22 20.12
C THR A 242 9.76 -25.92 19.47
N LYS A 243 8.69 -26.59 19.92
CA LYS A 243 7.31 -26.27 19.48
C LYS A 243 6.86 -24.85 19.91
N ALA A 244 7.50 -24.30 20.92
CA ALA A 244 7.18 -22.99 21.49
C ALA A 244 7.98 -21.83 20.87
N MET A 245 9.02 -22.11 20.06
CA MET A 245 9.94 -21.10 19.56
C MET A 245 10.19 -21.25 18.06
N GLU A 246 10.06 -20.15 17.34
CA GLU A 246 10.45 -20.01 15.95
C GLU A 246 11.47 -18.88 15.84
N LEU A 247 12.61 -19.16 15.21
CA LEU A 247 13.57 -18.17 14.74
C LEU A 247 13.46 -18.11 13.22
N TYR A 248 13.46 -16.92 12.63
CA TYR A 248 13.35 -16.79 11.19
C TYR A 248 14.22 -15.68 10.61
N ALA A 249 14.59 -15.85 9.35
CA ALA A 249 15.21 -14.85 8.52
C ALA A 249 14.46 -14.77 7.18
N GLU A 250 14.24 -13.57 6.69
CA GLU A 250 13.57 -13.30 5.42
C GLU A 250 14.39 -12.31 4.62
N GLY A 251 14.42 -12.48 3.30
CA GLY A 251 15.05 -11.54 2.40
C GLY A 251 14.32 -11.48 1.06
N SER A 252 14.34 -10.32 0.43
CA SER A 252 13.82 -10.18 -0.93
C SER A 252 14.63 -9.21 -1.76
N TRP A 253 14.62 -9.45 -3.07
CA TRP A 253 15.18 -8.56 -4.06
C TRP A 253 14.19 -8.37 -5.19
N TYR A 254 13.88 -7.12 -5.53
CA TYR A 254 12.91 -6.73 -6.54
C TYR A 254 13.53 -5.72 -7.50
N GLN A 255 13.20 -5.86 -8.78
CA GLN A 255 13.50 -4.87 -9.81
C GLN A 255 12.30 -4.63 -10.71
N LYS A 256 12.13 -3.38 -11.14
CA LYS A 256 11.12 -2.96 -12.10
C LYS A 256 11.69 -1.98 -13.10
N GLY A 257 11.30 -2.12 -14.34
CA GLY A 257 11.49 -1.13 -15.38
C GLY A 257 10.15 -0.72 -15.96
N ILE A 258 9.91 0.57 -16.10
CA ILE A 258 8.81 1.14 -16.88
C ILE A 258 9.44 1.82 -18.08
N TYR A 259 9.04 1.39 -19.28
CA TYR A 259 9.58 1.87 -20.54
C TYR A 259 8.61 2.87 -21.15
N ARG A 260 9.11 4.09 -21.37
CA ARG A 260 8.32 5.21 -21.87
C ARG A 260 8.69 5.49 -23.31
N GLU A 261 7.73 5.30 -24.21
CA GLU A 261 7.89 5.77 -25.58
C GLU A 261 7.57 7.26 -25.62
N SER A 262 8.51 8.04 -26.15
CA SER A 262 8.30 9.47 -26.39
C SER A 262 7.18 9.67 -27.40
N GLY A 263 6.30 10.64 -27.13
CA GLY A 263 5.26 11.05 -28.06
C GLY A 263 5.85 11.70 -29.33
N LYS A 264 5.01 11.92 -30.33
CA LYS A 264 5.40 12.56 -31.60
C LYS A 264 5.68 14.07 -31.49
N TYR A 265 5.39 14.65 -30.33
CA TYR A 265 5.51 16.07 -30.07
C TYR A 265 6.81 16.40 -29.34
N PRO A 266 7.88 16.90 -30.01
CA PRO A 266 9.15 17.19 -29.35
C PRO A 266 9.04 18.18 -28.20
N LYS A 267 8.09 19.10 -28.26
CA LYS A 267 7.83 20.11 -27.22
C LYS A 267 7.25 19.51 -25.93
N TYR A 268 6.65 18.33 -26.02
CA TYR A 268 6.04 17.60 -24.91
C TYR A 268 6.69 16.23 -24.70
N ASP A 269 7.79 15.94 -25.37
CA ASP A 269 8.67 14.78 -25.12
C ASP A 269 9.35 14.96 -23.76
N VAL A 270 8.52 14.90 -22.71
CA VAL A 270 8.94 15.12 -21.33
C VAL A 270 9.77 13.93 -20.84
N TYR A 271 9.73 12.80 -21.55
CA TYR A 271 10.31 11.55 -21.09
C TYR A 271 11.41 11.04 -22.01
N ASN A 272 12.61 11.64 -21.88
CA ASN A 272 13.83 11.11 -22.50
C ASN A 272 14.48 10.02 -21.61
N TYR A 273 13.71 9.41 -20.71
CA TYR A 273 14.19 8.41 -19.77
C TYR A 273 13.11 7.39 -19.41
N ASP A 274 13.57 6.19 -19.15
CA ASP A 274 12.81 5.11 -18.50
C ASP A 274 12.89 5.24 -16.98
N LEU A 275 11.91 4.65 -16.28
CA LEU A 275 11.94 4.53 -14.83
C LEU A 275 12.49 3.17 -14.43
N LYS A 276 13.44 3.16 -13.50
CA LYS A 276 14.01 1.92 -12.95
C LYS A 276 13.91 1.94 -11.43
N TYR A 277 13.39 0.85 -10.89
CA TYR A 277 13.22 0.66 -9.45
C TYR A 277 14.03 -0.54 -8.98
N LYS A 278 14.58 -0.44 -7.78
CA LYS A 278 15.22 -1.53 -7.05
C LYS A 278 14.72 -1.50 -5.62
N ASN A 279 14.27 -2.63 -5.14
CA ASN A 279 13.95 -2.79 -3.73
C ASN A 279 14.68 -4.00 -3.17
N ALA A 280 15.16 -3.87 -1.95
CA ALA A 280 15.75 -4.96 -1.18
C ALA A 280 15.19 -4.93 0.23
N SER A 281 14.91 -6.08 0.81
CA SER A 281 14.51 -6.19 2.20
C SER A 281 15.21 -7.35 2.89
N ALA A 282 15.45 -7.18 4.18
CA ALA A 282 15.95 -8.23 5.05
C ALA A 282 15.27 -8.12 6.41
N THR A 283 14.92 -9.26 7.00
CA THR A 283 14.35 -9.32 8.35
C THR A 283 14.91 -10.52 9.08
N ALA A 284 15.24 -10.37 10.35
CA ALA A 284 15.50 -11.46 11.26
C ALA A 284 14.60 -11.31 12.48
N GLY A 285 14.03 -12.41 12.96
CA GLY A 285 13.10 -12.32 14.08
C GLY A 285 12.89 -13.63 14.81
N MET A 286 12.13 -13.50 15.91
CA MET A 286 11.73 -14.63 16.74
C MET A 286 10.27 -14.53 17.14
N LYS A 287 9.65 -15.69 17.34
CA LYS A 287 8.36 -15.86 18.03
C LYS A 287 8.53 -16.87 19.13
N TRP A 288 8.08 -16.54 20.30
CA TRP A 288 8.13 -17.42 21.45
C TRP A 288 6.79 -17.42 22.17
N THR A 289 6.20 -18.62 22.27
CA THR A 289 4.99 -18.86 23.06
C THR A 289 5.41 -19.45 24.39
N THR A 290 5.10 -18.77 25.50
CA THR A 290 5.44 -19.25 26.84
C THR A 290 4.57 -20.45 27.24
N GLY A 291 4.95 -21.15 28.32
CA GLY A 291 4.13 -22.24 28.87
C GLY A 291 2.74 -21.80 29.37
N ARG A 292 2.55 -20.49 29.60
CA ARG A 292 1.24 -19.90 29.95
C ARG A 292 0.39 -19.52 28.73
N GLY A 293 0.95 -19.63 27.51
CA GLY A 293 0.29 -19.21 26.28
C GLY A 293 0.52 -17.74 25.91
N ASP A 294 1.40 -17.02 26.65
CA ASP A 294 1.80 -15.66 26.26
C ASP A 294 2.66 -15.71 25.00
N LEU A 295 2.55 -14.72 24.13
CA LEU A 295 3.31 -14.61 22.91
C LEU A 295 4.28 -13.44 22.98
N VAL A 296 5.56 -13.71 22.76
CA VAL A 296 6.59 -12.69 22.59
C VAL A 296 7.13 -12.75 21.17
N THR A 297 7.18 -11.61 20.50
CA THR A 297 7.79 -11.46 19.18
C THR A 297 8.84 -10.37 19.21
N ALA A 298 9.95 -10.59 18.55
CA ALA A 298 10.97 -9.58 18.33
C ALA A 298 11.50 -9.72 16.91
N ASP A 299 11.65 -8.61 16.21
CA ASP A 299 12.23 -8.59 14.87
C ASP A 299 13.00 -7.31 14.60
N ILE A 300 14.04 -7.44 13.80
CA ILE A 300 14.74 -6.33 13.16
C ILE A 300 14.56 -6.47 11.65
N SER A 301 14.14 -5.40 11.02
CA SER A 301 13.92 -5.34 9.57
C SER A 301 14.66 -4.17 8.96
N TRP A 302 15.17 -4.38 7.75
CA TRP A 302 15.74 -3.36 6.89
C TRP A 302 15.08 -3.43 5.52
N ASN A 303 14.78 -2.26 4.95
CA ASN A 303 14.23 -2.12 3.62
C ASN A 303 14.92 -0.97 2.90
N LYS A 304 15.20 -1.16 1.62
CA LYS A 304 15.77 -0.16 0.72
C LYS A 304 14.93 -0.08 -0.54
N HIS A 305 14.56 1.14 -0.93
CA HIS A 305 13.85 1.42 -2.18
C HIS A 305 14.57 2.51 -2.95
N ALA A 306 15.10 2.20 -4.11
CA ALA A 306 15.82 3.12 -4.96
C ALA A 306 15.13 3.31 -6.31
N TYR A 307 15.03 4.56 -6.76
CA TYR A 307 14.36 4.97 -7.99
C TYR A 307 15.31 5.79 -8.85
N TYR A 308 15.36 5.47 -10.13
CA TYR A 308 16.29 6.06 -11.09
C TYR A 308 15.56 6.52 -12.37
N HIS A 309 16.02 7.62 -12.95
CA HIS A 309 15.82 7.94 -14.36
C HIS A 309 16.95 7.27 -15.16
N ALA A 310 16.60 6.48 -16.17
CA ALA A 310 17.54 5.85 -17.09
C ALA A 310 17.38 6.49 -18.47
N PHE A 311 18.29 7.37 -18.84
CA PHE A 311 18.16 8.16 -20.07
C PHE A 311 18.22 7.29 -21.33
N THR A 312 17.26 7.48 -22.21
CA THR A 312 17.11 6.72 -23.47
C THR A 312 17.70 7.45 -24.67
N SER A 313 17.89 8.77 -24.55
CA SER A 313 18.53 9.63 -25.56
C SER A 313 19.41 10.66 -24.88
N THR A 314 20.30 11.29 -25.64
CA THR A 314 21.04 12.45 -25.15
C THR A 314 20.09 13.63 -24.98
N THR A 315 20.09 14.22 -23.80
CA THR A 315 19.17 15.30 -23.44
C THR A 315 19.83 16.27 -22.46
N LEU A 316 19.33 17.49 -22.43
CA LEU A 316 19.61 18.44 -21.37
C LEU A 316 18.46 18.39 -20.38
N ALA A 317 18.78 18.25 -19.11
CA ALA A 317 17.81 18.23 -18.02
C ALA A 317 18.44 18.81 -16.75
N GLU A 318 17.61 19.07 -15.75
CA GLU A 318 18.04 19.54 -14.45
C GLU A 318 19.03 18.54 -13.81
N GLY A 319 20.15 19.04 -13.32
CA GLY A 319 21.22 18.23 -12.74
C GLY A 319 22.10 19.02 -11.79
N PHE A 320 23.22 18.41 -11.40
CA PHE A 320 24.22 19.02 -10.53
C PHE A 320 25.60 18.84 -11.12
N ASP A 321 26.44 19.85 -10.98
CA ASP A 321 27.86 19.74 -11.32
C ASP A 321 28.62 18.90 -10.26
N GLU A 322 29.92 18.67 -10.52
CA GLU A 322 30.80 17.93 -9.60
C GLU A 322 30.95 18.61 -8.22
N LYS A 323 30.61 19.87 -8.10
CA LYS A 323 30.66 20.66 -6.86
C LYS A 323 29.30 20.67 -6.13
N GLY A 324 28.26 20.02 -6.72
CA GLY A 324 26.92 20.01 -6.18
C GLY A 324 26.10 21.28 -6.47
N ASN A 325 26.52 22.12 -7.41
CA ASN A 325 25.73 23.25 -7.85
C ASN A 325 24.66 22.80 -8.84
N PHE A 326 23.45 23.31 -8.69
CA PHE A 326 22.35 23.01 -9.57
C PHE A 326 22.56 23.65 -10.96
N ILE A 327 22.35 22.85 -12.02
CA ILE A 327 22.43 23.23 -13.41
C ILE A 327 21.13 22.86 -14.10
N LEU A 328 20.48 23.82 -14.77
CA LEU A 328 19.24 23.62 -15.52
C LEU A 328 19.41 22.69 -16.73
N ASP A 329 20.51 22.88 -17.46
CA ASP A 329 20.80 22.21 -18.72
C ASP A 329 22.01 21.30 -18.59
N TYR A 330 21.99 20.41 -17.57
CA TYR A 330 23.03 19.41 -17.40
C TYR A 330 22.90 18.33 -18.50
N PRO A 331 23.99 17.99 -19.21
CA PRO A 331 23.94 17.01 -20.29
C PRO A 331 23.90 15.59 -19.73
N TYR A 332 22.84 14.86 -20.06
CA TYR A 332 22.75 13.41 -19.85
C TYR A 332 22.83 12.69 -21.18
N PHE A 333 23.53 11.56 -21.19
CA PHE A 333 23.72 10.74 -22.37
C PHE A 333 22.89 9.44 -22.30
N ALA A 334 22.51 8.91 -23.46
CA ALA A 334 21.80 7.65 -23.54
C ALA A 334 22.55 6.53 -22.77
N GLY A 335 21.82 5.78 -21.93
CA GLY A 335 22.37 4.74 -21.05
C GLY A 335 22.78 5.20 -19.66
N GLN A 336 22.92 6.50 -19.41
CA GLN A 336 23.18 7.03 -18.06
C GLN A 336 21.97 6.82 -17.15
N LYS A 337 22.24 6.69 -15.84
CA LYS A 337 21.21 6.60 -14.80
C LYS A 337 21.44 7.67 -13.77
N LEU A 338 20.39 8.41 -13.47
CA LEU A 338 20.36 9.40 -12.40
C LEU A 338 19.59 8.82 -11.23
N LEU A 339 20.18 8.80 -10.04
CA LEU A 339 19.48 8.47 -8.79
C LEU A 339 18.55 9.64 -8.44
N MET A 340 17.24 9.35 -8.42
CA MET A 340 16.23 10.33 -8.05
C MET A 340 15.89 10.24 -6.57
N SER A 341 15.86 9.03 -6.02
CA SER A 341 15.56 8.78 -4.61
C SER A 341 16.06 7.40 -4.19
N ASN A 342 16.72 7.35 -3.04
CA ASN A 342 17.04 6.13 -2.31
C ASN A 342 16.49 6.29 -0.89
N GLN A 343 15.51 5.49 -0.54
CA GLN A 343 14.85 5.49 0.76
C GLN A 343 15.23 4.22 1.50
N GLU A 344 15.74 4.35 2.71
CA GLU A 344 16.07 3.20 3.55
C GLU A 344 15.35 3.31 4.90
N ARG A 345 14.92 2.18 5.42
CA ARG A 345 14.31 2.08 6.75
C ARG A 345 14.85 0.89 7.49
N THR A 346 15.34 1.12 8.69
CA THR A 346 15.64 0.06 9.66
C THR A 346 14.67 0.17 10.83
N MET A 347 14.10 -0.95 11.24
CA MET A 347 13.11 -0.97 12.31
C MET A 347 13.32 -2.17 13.24
N LEU A 348 13.33 -1.91 14.54
CA LEU A 348 13.29 -2.91 15.60
C LEU A 348 11.92 -2.89 16.24
N ASN A 349 11.28 -4.05 16.32
CA ASN A 349 10.02 -4.25 17.02
C ASN A 349 10.18 -5.32 18.09
N VAL A 350 9.68 -5.06 19.28
CA VAL A 350 9.51 -6.06 20.33
C VAL A 350 8.09 -5.94 20.87
N LYS A 351 7.36 -7.06 20.87
CA LYS A 351 5.97 -7.10 21.33
C LYS A 351 5.73 -8.32 22.20
N GLY A 352 5.07 -8.09 23.33
CA GLY A 352 4.52 -9.14 24.19
C GLY A 352 2.99 -9.09 24.22
N VAL A 353 2.34 -10.24 24.18
CA VAL A 353 0.91 -10.41 24.43
C VAL A 353 0.76 -11.36 25.60
N PHE A 354 0.22 -10.87 26.70
CA PHE A 354 0.12 -11.57 27.97
C PHE A 354 -1.34 -11.84 28.34
N ALA A 355 -1.70 -13.09 28.52
CA ALA A 355 -2.99 -13.48 29.05
C ALA A 355 -2.99 -13.30 30.59
N LEU A 356 -3.37 -12.09 31.07
CA LEU A 356 -3.39 -11.80 32.50
C LEU A 356 -4.45 -12.65 33.21
N THR A 357 -5.60 -12.83 32.56
CA THR A 357 -6.69 -13.72 32.98
C THR A 357 -7.37 -14.32 31.76
N ASN A 358 -8.37 -15.18 31.95
CA ASN A 358 -9.18 -15.70 30.83
C ASN A 358 -10.02 -14.62 30.14
N THR A 359 -10.19 -13.47 30.75
CA THR A 359 -11.01 -12.34 30.27
C THR A 359 -10.20 -11.08 30.00
N ASN A 360 -8.87 -11.10 30.24
CA ASN A 360 -8.02 -9.94 30.06
C ASN A 360 -6.72 -10.32 29.34
N LYS A 361 -6.40 -9.59 28.25
CA LYS A 361 -5.16 -9.71 27.50
C LYS A 361 -4.49 -8.36 27.43
N LEU A 362 -3.23 -8.30 27.84
CA LEU A 362 -2.39 -7.12 27.78
C LEU A 362 -1.38 -7.27 26.64
N SER A 363 -1.34 -6.32 25.72
CA SER A 363 -0.30 -6.19 24.71
C SER A 363 0.60 -5.01 25.06
N ALA A 364 1.91 -5.22 25.07
CA ALA A 364 2.91 -4.16 25.26
C ALA A 364 3.99 -4.29 24.20
N GLY A 365 4.53 -3.17 23.73
CA GLY A 365 5.60 -3.22 22.74
C GLY A 365 6.46 -1.98 22.72
N LEU A 366 7.64 -2.18 22.14
CA LEU A 366 8.66 -1.18 21.86
C LEU A 366 8.96 -1.18 20.38
N GLU A 367 9.16 0.00 19.81
CA GLU A 367 9.57 0.19 18.42
C GLU A 367 10.69 1.21 18.36
N ALA A 368 11.74 0.93 17.59
CA ALA A 368 12.74 1.91 17.22
C ALA A 368 12.87 1.89 15.69
N ARG A 369 12.86 3.05 15.05
CA ARG A 369 12.87 3.23 13.62
C ARG A 369 13.89 4.29 13.22
N TYR A 370 14.69 3.96 12.23
CA TYR A 370 15.60 4.86 11.54
C TYR A 370 15.18 4.96 10.07
N ASP A 371 14.90 6.16 9.61
CA ASP A 371 14.58 6.50 8.23
C ASP A 371 15.74 7.30 7.61
N TYR A 372 16.13 6.92 6.39
CA TYR A 372 17.15 7.61 5.60
C TYR A 372 16.63 7.88 4.20
N LEU A 373 16.92 9.07 3.70
CA LEU A 373 16.62 9.50 2.34
C LEU A 373 17.88 10.08 1.70
N GLU A 374 18.22 9.59 0.51
CA GLU A 374 19.17 10.19 -0.40
C GLU A 374 18.42 10.58 -1.68
N ALA A 375 18.38 11.87 -1.98
CA ALA A 375 17.67 12.39 -3.15
C ALA A 375 18.45 13.61 -3.69
N PRO A 376 19.58 13.36 -4.41
CA PRO A 376 20.57 14.39 -4.76
C PRO A 376 19.96 15.57 -5.53
N ALA A 377 18.95 15.31 -6.36
CA ALA A 377 18.31 16.32 -7.20
C ALA A 377 17.15 17.06 -6.52
N SER A 378 16.76 16.68 -5.29
CA SER A 378 15.47 17.19 -4.76
C SER A 378 15.47 17.62 -3.30
N ILE A 379 16.51 17.35 -2.52
CA ILE A 379 16.57 17.79 -1.13
C ILE A 379 17.85 18.56 -0.80
N LYS A 380 17.72 19.50 0.13
CA LYS A 380 18.86 20.25 0.64
C LYS A 380 19.86 19.30 1.29
N GLY A 381 21.13 19.42 0.91
CA GLY A 381 22.19 18.57 1.45
C GLY A 381 22.22 17.14 0.89
N GLN A 382 21.38 16.83 -0.10
CA GLN A 382 21.30 15.55 -0.83
C GLN A 382 20.87 14.34 0.02
N THR A 383 21.04 14.36 1.33
CA THR A 383 20.65 13.30 2.26
C THR A 383 19.93 13.86 3.48
N ALA A 384 19.04 13.05 4.06
CA ALA A 384 18.35 13.36 5.30
C ALA A 384 18.05 12.07 6.07
N SER A 385 17.97 12.15 7.39
CA SER A 385 17.58 11.03 8.24
C SER A 385 16.70 11.48 9.39
N ASP A 386 15.99 10.55 10.00
CA ASP A 386 15.12 10.78 11.14
C ASP A 386 15.00 9.53 12.02
N ASN A 387 14.91 9.72 13.32
CA ASN A 387 14.75 8.65 14.30
C ASN A 387 13.38 8.75 14.97
N THR A 388 12.74 7.61 15.16
CA THR A 388 11.48 7.50 15.91
C THR A 388 11.57 6.34 16.90
N GLU A 389 11.31 6.60 18.17
CA GLU A 389 11.13 5.57 19.19
C GLU A 389 9.67 5.59 19.66
N ALA A 390 9.15 4.43 20.02
CA ALA A 390 7.81 4.33 20.55
C ALA A 390 7.65 3.23 21.58
N ILE A 391 6.79 3.49 22.56
CA ILE A 391 6.26 2.51 23.49
C ILE A 391 4.73 2.49 23.36
N TYR A 392 4.14 1.31 23.36
CA TYR A 392 2.69 1.18 23.35
C TYR A 392 2.21 0.11 24.31
N LEU A 393 0.98 0.33 24.78
CA LEU A 393 0.24 -0.56 25.66
C LEU A 393 -1.20 -0.65 25.18
N GLN A 394 -1.75 -1.85 25.12
CA GLN A 394 -3.16 -2.07 24.83
C GLN A 394 -3.71 -3.15 25.74
N ASP A 395 -4.83 -2.88 26.37
CA ASP A 395 -5.58 -3.82 27.18
C ASP A 395 -6.88 -4.24 26.49
N GLU A 396 -7.16 -5.52 26.44
CA GLU A 396 -8.38 -6.12 25.93
C GLU A 396 -9.09 -6.82 27.08
N LEU A 397 -10.18 -6.22 27.53
CA LEU A 397 -10.95 -6.68 28.68
C LEU A 397 -12.34 -7.15 28.26
N GLN A 398 -12.68 -8.39 28.55
CA GLN A 398 -14.06 -8.85 28.57
C GLN A 398 -14.69 -8.50 29.92
N LEU A 399 -15.30 -7.32 30.00
CA LEU A 399 -15.87 -6.81 31.26
C LEU A 399 -17.02 -7.68 31.76
N ILE A 400 -17.90 -8.08 30.84
CA ILE A 400 -18.94 -9.12 31.03
C ILE A 400 -19.00 -9.97 29.75
N LYS A 401 -19.71 -11.11 29.78
CA LYS A 401 -19.81 -12.02 28.62
C LYS A 401 -20.26 -11.33 27.33
N MET A 402 -21.01 -10.24 27.45
CA MET A 402 -21.57 -9.52 26.30
C MET A 402 -20.74 -8.28 25.91
N LEU A 403 -19.88 -7.75 26.80
CA LEU A 403 -19.18 -6.48 26.57
C LEU A 403 -17.67 -6.67 26.63
N HIS A 404 -17.02 -6.37 25.51
CA HIS A 404 -15.58 -6.32 25.35
C HIS A 404 -15.13 -4.88 25.17
N ILE A 405 -14.09 -4.48 25.86
CA ILE A 405 -13.47 -3.15 25.77
C ILE A 405 -12.02 -3.32 25.37
N THR A 406 -11.56 -2.51 24.46
CA THR A 406 -10.15 -2.41 24.07
C THR A 406 -9.70 -0.98 24.27
N ALA A 407 -8.73 -0.76 25.15
CA ALA A 407 -8.11 0.54 25.37
C ALA A 407 -6.63 0.47 25.01
N GLY A 408 -6.16 1.40 24.21
CA GLY A 408 -4.78 1.44 23.73
C GLY A 408 -4.18 2.83 23.86
N LEU A 409 -2.88 2.88 24.13
CA LEU A 409 -2.12 4.10 24.23
C LEU A 409 -0.74 3.89 23.65
N ARG A 410 -0.28 4.82 22.78
CA ARG A 410 1.06 4.81 22.23
C ARG A 410 1.70 6.18 22.41
N LEU A 411 2.91 6.18 22.92
CA LEU A 411 3.78 7.35 23.03
C LEU A 411 4.91 7.20 22.02
N ASN A 412 5.02 8.16 21.12
CA ASN A 412 6.11 8.26 20.16
C ASN A 412 7.01 9.43 20.51
N ARG A 413 8.31 9.27 20.34
CA ARG A 413 9.29 10.31 20.29
C ARG A 413 9.92 10.33 18.90
N ASN A 414 9.97 11.46 18.28
CA ASN A 414 10.60 11.63 16.98
C ASN A 414 11.56 12.81 17.04
N GLU A 415 12.66 12.72 16.32
CA GLU A 415 13.71 13.72 16.32
C GLU A 415 13.23 15.07 15.77
N SER A 416 12.39 15.05 14.73
CA SER A 416 11.95 16.26 14.01
C SER A 416 10.82 17.01 14.74
N PHE A 417 9.86 16.31 15.37
CA PHE A 417 8.65 16.96 15.96
C PHE A 417 8.43 16.67 17.46
N GLY A 418 9.31 15.91 18.11
CA GLY A 418 9.23 15.62 19.54
C GLY A 418 8.21 14.54 19.89
N TRP A 419 7.46 14.74 20.99
CA TRP A 419 6.57 13.73 21.57
C TRP A 419 5.17 13.76 20.99
N ARG A 420 4.59 12.57 20.75
CA ARG A 420 3.21 12.40 20.30
C ARG A 420 2.53 11.23 21.02
N LEU A 421 1.39 11.51 21.67
CA LEU A 421 0.52 10.53 22.30
C LEU A 421 -0.66 10.22 21.41
N THR A 422 -0.99 8.93 21.24
CA THR A 422 -2.13 8.46 20.42
C THR A 422 -2.97 7.44 21.21
N PRO A 423 -4.12 7.85 21.75
CA PRO A 423 -5.07 6.97 22.40
C PRO A 423 -6.01 6.28 21.42
N LYS A 424 -6.56 5.14 21.86
CA LYS A 424 -7.64 4.38 21.20
C LYS A 424 -8.56 3.80 22.27
N LEU A 425 -9.86 3.85 22.02
CA LEU A 425 -10.88 3.18 22.82
C LEU A 425 -11.90 2.54 21.88
N SER A 426 -12.18 1.25 22.09
CA SER A 426 -13.18 0.52 21.35
C SER A 426 -14.03 -0.32 22.30
N ALA A 427 -15.31 -0.43 22.02
CA ALA A 427 -16.24 -1.28 22.75
C ALA A 427 -17.02 -2.15 21.79
N MET A 428 -17.19 -3.43 22.10
CA MET A 428 -18.02 -4.35 21.33
C MET A 428 -19.07 -4.97 22.26
N LEU A 429 -20.34 -4.78 21.90
CA LEU A 429 -21.47 -5.44 22.52
C LEU A 429 -21.87 -6.64 21.66
N LYS A 430 -21.91 -7.84 22.27
CA LYS A 430 -22.28 -9.10 21.63
C LYS A 430 -23.61 -9.60 22.20
N VAL A 431 -24.65 -9.59 21.38
CA VAL A 431 -25.99 -10.04 21.75
C VAL A 431 -26.42 -11.14 20.77
N ARG A 432 -26.27 -12.39 21.15
CA ARG A 432 -26.50 -13.56 20.27
C ARG A 432 -25.66 -13.44 18.98
N ASP A 433 -26.32 -13.24 17.84
CA ASP A 433 -25.70 -13.14 16.53
C ASP A 433 -25.45 -11.69 16.09
N LEU A 434 -25.87 -10.71 16.89
CA LEU A 434 -25.62 -9.29 16.66
C LEU A 434 -24.36 -8.84 17.41
N ARG A 435 -23.48 -8.09 16.71
CA ARG A 435 -22.33 -7.40 17.27
C ARG A 435 -22.46 -5.91 16.94
N ILE A 436 -22.39 -5.09 17.97
CA ILE A 436 -22.34 -3.63 17.81
C ILE A 436 -20.97 -3.18 18.32
N ARG A 437 -20.22 -2.49 17.47
CA ARG A 437 -18.88 -1.99 17.80
C ARG A 437 -18.88 -0.47 17.70
N ALA A 438 -18.39 0.20 18.73
CA ALA A 438 -18.12 1.64 18.71
C ALA A 438 -16.63 1.85 18.94
N SER A 439 -16.00 2.70 18.14
CA SER A 439 -14.57 2.98 18.26
C SER A 439 -14.30 4.46 18.14
N TRP A 440 -13.36 4.94 18.97
CA TRP A 440 -12.69 6.22 18.83
C TRP A 440 -11.18 5.99 18.83
N SER A 441 -10.47 6.64 17.91
CA SER A 441 -9.02 6.57 17.85
C SER A 441 -8.42 7.86 17.30
N GLN A 442 -7.27 8.24 17.85
CA GLN A 442 -6.43 9.26 17.25
C GLN A 442 -5.41 8.64 16.32
N GLY A 443 -5.20 9.32 15.19
CA GLY A 443 -4.16 9.01 14.23
C GLY A 443 -3.24 10.20 14.03
N PHE A 444 -2.06 9.94 13.49
CA PHE A 444 -1.16 10.99 13.04
C PHE A 444 -0.33 10.49 11.84
N LYS A 445 0.15 11.45 11.04
CA LYS A 445 1.13 11.23 9.97
C LYS A 445 2.31 12.15 10.22
N THR A 446 3.51 11.57 10.24
CA THR A 446 4.74 12.34 10.33
C THR A 446 5.01 13.08 9.02
N PRO A 447 5.56 14.31 9.07
CA PRO A 447 6.15 14.90 7.88
C PRO A 447 7.22 13.96 7.30
N THR A 448 7.24 13.78 6.00
CA THR A 448 8.27 12.97 5.33
C THR A 448 9.60 13.72 5.30
N LEU A 449 10.71 12.99 5.20
CA LEU A 449 12.04 13.61 5.05
C LEU A 449 12.10 14.56 3.84
N LYS A 450 11.32 14.25 2.81
CA LYS A 450 11.18 15.10 1.62
C LYS A 450 10.41 16.38 1.94
N GLU A 451 9.27 16.32 2.62
CA GLU A 451 8.49 17.50 3.03
C GLU A 451 9.29 18.43 3.94
N LEU A 452 10.18 17.87 4.78
CA LEU A 452 11.05 18.67 5.66
C LEU A 452 12.22 19.34 4.93
N ASN A 453 12.81 18.68 3.92
CA ASN A 453 14.10 19.05 3.35
C ASN A 453 14.05 19.39 1.85
N TYR A 454 12.85 19.47 1.24
CA TYR A 454 12.72 19.69 -0.20
C TYR A 454 13.41 20.97 -0.65
N GLN A 455 14.16 20.88 -1.74
CA GLN A 455 14.81 22.02 -2.40
C GLN A 455 15.03 21.65 -3.86
N TYR A 456 14.04 21.99 -4.68
CA TYR A 456 13.97 21.53 -6.06
C TYR A 456 13.37 22.63 -6.93
N ALA A 457 14.03 22.94 -8.04
CA ALA A 457 13.52 23.87 -9.03
C ALA A 457 13.14 23.13 -10.31
N ARG A 458 12.05 23.52 -10.93
CA ARG A 458 11.57 22.92 -12.18
C ARG A 458 11.00 23.98 -13.10
N ASP A 459 11.33 23.91 -14.39
CA ASP A 459 10.69 24.72 -15.42
C ASP A 459 9.30 24.14 -15.75
N MET A 460 8.27 24.93 -15.52
CA MET A 460 6.86 24.63 -15.83
C MET A 460 6.20 25.85 -16.48
N ASN A 461 6.70 26.31 -17.63
CA ASN A 461 6.38 27.61 -18.23
C ASN A 461 6.82 28.81 -17.34
N GLY A 462 8.04 28.71 -16.81
CA GLY A 462 8.64 29.57 -15.82
C GLY A 462 9.12 28.74 -14.62
N MET A 463 10.22 29.17 -14.05
CA MET A 463 10.87 28.44 -12.96
C MET A 463 10.03 28.44 -11.70
N ILE A 464 9.67 27.26 -11.21
CA ILE A 464 9.01 27.07 -9.92
C ILE A 464 9.99 26.43 -8.95
N LEU A 465 10.21 27.09 -7.81
CA LEU A 465 11.02 26.57 -6.72
C LEU A 465 10.13 25.91 -5.66
N PHE A 466 10.44 24.67 -5.30
CA PHE A 466 9.78 23.92 -4.25
C PHE A 466 10.69 23.82 -3.02
N LEU A 467 10.18 24.22 -1.87
CA LEU A 467 10.90 24.25 -0.61
C LEU A 467 10.24 23.35 0.45
N GLY A 468 11.06 22.62 1.17
CA GLY A 468 10.67 21.94 2.39
C GLY A 468 10.52 22.91 3.55
N ASN A 469 10.02 22.39 4.67
CA ASN A 469 9.88 23.17 5.89
C ASN A 469 10.24 22.28 7.11
N PRO A 470 11.36 22.56 7.78
CA PRO A 470 11.80 21.76 8.93
C PRO A 470 10.92 21.94 10.17
N TYR A 471 10.00 22.92 10.17
CA TYR A 471 9.10 23.22 11.29
C TYR A 471 7.70 22.62 11.13
N LEU A 472 7.51 21.70 10.18
CA LEU A 472 6.23 21.02 10.00
C LEU A 472 5.83 20.22 11.25
N LYS A 473 4.55 20.33 11.59
CA LYS A 473 3.92 19.53 12.63
C LYS A 473 3.34 18.24 12.03
N PRO A 474 3.23 17.15 12.80
CA PRO A 474 2.50 15.97 12.37
C PRO A 474 1.05 16.31 12.07
N GLN A 475 0.54 15.80 10.96
CA GLN A 475 -0.88 15.85 10.66
C GLN A 475 -1.66 14.99 11.65
N THR A 476 -2.88 15.36 11.98
CA THR A 476 -3.67 14.74 13.04
C THR A 476 -4.99 14.22 12.52
N SER A 477 -5.51 13.19 13.18
CA SER A 477 -6.83 12.61 12.89
C SER A 477 -7.54 12.22 14.17
N ASN A 478 -8.85 12.51 14.22
CA ASN A 478 -9.78 11.97 15.21
C ASN A 478 -10.86 11.20 14.48
N TYR A 479 -10.82 9.89 14.61
CA TYR A 479 -11.71 8.96 13.92
C TYR A 479 -12.71 8.36 14.88
N PHE A 480 -13.98 8.38 14.49
CA PHE A 480 -15.10 7.76 15.19
C PHE A 480 -15.83 6.80 14.25
N SER A 481 -16.19 5.64 14.74
CA SER A 481 -17.01 4.69 13.97
C SER A 481 -18.01 3.95 14.84
N LEU A 482 -19.15 3.62 14.22
CA LEU A 482 -20.18 2.74 14.77
C LEU A 482 -20.48 1.67 13.73
N ASN A 483 -20.34 0.40 14.13
CA ASN A 483 -20.60 -0.75 13.28
C ASN A 483 -21.66 -1.64 13.92
N ALA A 484 -22.59 -2.12 13.11
CA ALA A 484 -23.52 -3.19 13.47
C ALA A 484 -23.31 -4.37 12.49
N GLU A 485 -23.08 -5.54 13.02
CA GLU A 485 -22.88 -6.78 12.25
C GLU A 485 -23.82 -7.87 12.76
N TYR A 486 -24.54 -8.48 11.85
CA TYR A 486 -25.46 -9.58 12.13
C TYR A 486 -25.11 -10.78 11.28
N THR A 487 -24.90 -11.94 11.93
CA THR A 487 -24.57 -13.20 11.25
C THR A 487 -25.63 -14.24 11.58
N ILE A 488 -26.32 -14.75 10.56
CA ILE A 488 -27.30 -15.82 10.71
C ILE A 488 -27.07 -16.91 9.67
N GLY A 489 -26.72 -18.10 10.13
CA GLY A 489 -26.39 -19.22 9.25
C GLY A 489 -25.24 -18.88 8.29
N HIS A 490 -25.56 -18.83 7.00
CA HIS A 490 -24.63 -18.50 5.92
C HIS A 490 -24.59 -17.01 5.55
N PHE A 491 -25.47 -16.19 6.13
CA PHE A 491 -25.56 -14.76 5.85
C PHE A 491 -24.78 -13.94 6.88
N ASN A 492 -24.05 -12.95 6.39
CA ASN A 492 -23.41 -11.91 7.19
C ASN A 492 -23.78 -10.55 6.59
N ILE A 493 -24.32 -9.66 7.43
CA ILE A 493 -24.68 -8.29 7.08
C ILE A 493 -23.91 -7.37 8.01
N SER A 494 -23.19 -6.41 7.49
CA SER A 494 -22.46 -5.41 8.28
C SER A 494 -22.74 -4.02 7.75
N ALA A 495 -23.05 -3.08 8.65
CA ALA A 495 -23.22 -1.67 8.35
C ALA A 495 -22.31 -0.86 9.27
N THR A 496 -21.56 0.09 8.70
CA THR A 496 -20.63 0.96 9.43
C THR A 496 -20.87 2.40 9.05
N GLY A 497 -21.08 3.28 10.02
CA GLY A 497 -20.99 4.72 9.86
C GLY A 497 -19.68 5.23 10.46
N TYR A 498 -19.04 6.21 9.84
CA TYR A 498 -17.80 6.78 10.35
C TYR A 498 -17.69 8.29 10.10
N TYR A 499 -16.90 8.93 10.95
CA TYR A 499 -16.54 10.34 10.87
C TYR A 499 -15.05 10.48 11.23
N ASN A 500 -14.29 11.19 10.41
CA ASN A 500 -12.89 11.49 10.62
C ASN A 500 -12.63 12.99 10.47
N LYS A 501 -12.05 13.61 11.49
CA LYS A 501 -11.60 14.99 11.47
C LYS A 501 -10.09 15.05 11.36
N LEU A 502 -9.59 15.62 10.27
CA LEU A 502 -8.16 15.82 9.99
C LEU A 502 -7.78 17.27 10.27
N GLY A 503 -6.60 17.47 10.83
CA GLY A 503 -6.04 18.78 11.07
C GLY A 503 -4.54 18.82 10.80
N ASP A 504 -4.00 20.03 10.67
CA ASP A 504 -2.60 20.27 10.38
C ASP A 504 -2.11 19.56 9.11
N MET A 505 -2.97 19.40 8.10
CA MET A 505 -2.60 18.72 6.85
C MET A 505 -1.51 19.51 6.14
N ILE A 506 -0.51 18.78 5.61
CA ILE A 506 0.64 19.36 4.95
C ILE A 506 0.32 19.51 3.46
N THR A 507 0.48 20.72 2.96
CA THR A 507 0.30 21.07 1.55
C THR A 507 1.39 22.01 1.05
N LEU A 508 1.53 22.15 -0.27
CA LEU A 508 2.39 23.14 -0.91
C LEU A 508 1.63 24.46 -1.07
N VAL A 509 2.17 25.53 -0.51
CA VAL A 509 1.60 26.87 -0.52
C VAL A 509 2.51 27.80 -1.31
N THR A 510 1.95 28.67 -2.14
CA THR A 510 2.71 29.73 -2.80
C THR A 510 3.08 30.79 -1.76
N ILE A 511 4.36 31.15 -1.75
CA ILE A 511 4.92 32.18 -0.87
C ILE A 511 5.59 33.28 -1.72
N PRO A 512 5.85 34.48 -1.18
CA PRO A 512 6.54 35.54 -1.90
C PRO A 512 7.90 35.09 -2.45
N ASN A 513 8.24 35.45 -3.67
CA ASN A 513 9.54 35.14 -4.29
C ASN A 513 10.73 35.69 -3.49
N SER A 514 10.51 36.73 -2.69
CA SER A 514 11.51 37.28 -1.76
C SER A 514 11.92 36.30 -0.65
N GLU A 515 11.13 35.27 -0.37
CA GLU A 515 11.44 34.22 0.61
C GLU A 515 12.26 33.05 0.03
N ALA A 516 12.53 33.08 -1.28
CA ALA A 516 13.45 32.11 -1.87
C ALA A 516 14.88 32.33 -1.34
N PRO A 517 15.68 31.27 -1.15
CA PRO A 517 17.10 31.42 -0.85
C PRO A 517 17.82 32.27 -1.89
N ASP A 518 18.78 33.08 -1.46
CA ASP A 518 19.49 34.06 -2.32
C ASP A 518 20.10 33.39 -3.55
N VAL A 519 20.68 32.22 -3.41
CA VAL A 519 21.28 31.43 -4.50
C VAL A 519 20.30 31.22 -5.67
N TYR A 520 19.03 30.96 -5.39
CA TYR A 520 18.02 30.75 -6.43
C TYR A 520 17.50 32.08 -6.99
N ARG A 521 17.41 33.12 -6.16
CA ARG A 521 17.05 34.46 -6.63
C ARG A 521 18.11 35.05 -7.56
N GLU A 522 19.39 34.85 -7.25
CA GLU A 522 20.53 35.26 -8.07
C GLU A 522 20.60 34.43 -9.35
N GLN A 523 20.41 33.12 -9.26
CA GLN A 523 20.52 32.21 -10.41
C GLN A 523 19.38 32.38 -11.42
N TYR A 524 18.15 32.56 -10.96
CA TYR A 524 16.97 32.60 -11.84
C TYR A 524 16.43 34.00 -12.09
N GLY A 525 16.66 34.95 -11.20
CA GLY A 525 16.21 36.33 -11.35
C GLY A 525 14.73 36.43 -11.72
N GLU A 526 14.42 37.07 -12.85
CA GLU A 526 13.06 37.24 -13.37
C GLU A 526 12.42 35.92 -13.89
N MET A 527 13.20 34.87 -14.17
CA MET A 527 12.67 33.58 -14.57
C MET A 527 11.98 32.85 -13.42
N LEU A 528 12.25 33.22 -12.16
CA LEU A 528 11.59 32.63 -10.98
C LEU A 528 10.13 33.08 -10.92
N SER A 529 9.25 32.25 -11.46
CA SER A 529 7.82 32.56 -11.57
C SER A 529 7.08 32.36 -10.25
N LYS A 530 7.37 31.29 -9.50
CA LYS A 530 6.72 30.97 -8.23
C LYS A 530 7.69 30.30 -7.26
N VAL A 531 7.45 30.53 -5.97
CA VAL A 531 8.07 29.78 -4.87
C VAL A 531 6.97 29.09 -4.08
N ARG A 532 7.11 27.79 -3.86
CA ARG A 532 6.17 26.98 -3.09
C ARG A 532 6.88 26.35 -1.91
N ARG A 533 6.24 26.36 -0.75
CA ARG A 533 6.76 25.76 0.48
C ARG A 533 5.73 24.83 1.12
N TYR A 534 6.18 23.72 1.69
CA TYR A 534 5.31 22.86 2.48
C TYR A 534 4.90 23.55 3.79
N MET A 535 3.60 23.56 4.09
CA MET A 535 3.04 24.20 5.28
C MET A 535 1.88 23.35 5.84
N ASN A 536 1.63 23.46 7.17
CA ASN A 536 0.44 22.88 7.80
C ASN A 536 -0.72 23.87 7.67
N MET A 537 -1.49 23.78 6.60
CA MET A 537 -2.58 24.74 6.35
C MET A 537 -3.95 24.07 6.14
N ASP A 538 -3.96 22.85 5.68
CA ASP A 538 -5.19 22.20 5.27
C ASP A 538 -5.89 21.50 6.45
N ASN A 539 -7.21 21.45 6.39
CA ASN A 539 -8.07 20.68 7.29
C ASN A 539 -9.13 19.97 6.46
N ALA A 540 -9.53 18.79 6.89
CA ALA A 540 -10.58 18.07 6.23
C ALA A 540 -11.45 17.30 7.23
N LYS A 541 -12.70 17.05 6.81
CA LYS A 541 -13.58 16.09 7.45
C LYS A 541 -13.99 15.09 6.38
N THR A 542 -13.93 13.82 6.72
CA THR A 542 -14.50 12.76 5.88
C THR A 542 -15.54 12.01 6.69
N PHE A 543 -16.67 11.73 6.10
CA PHE A 543 -17.72 10.95 6.73
C PHE A 543 -18.40 10.06 5.70
N GLY A 544 -18.86 8.92 6.14
CA GLY A 544 -19.46 7.97 5.23
C GLY A 544 -20.13 6.79 5.91
N ALA A 545 -20.68 5.94 5.06
CA ALA A 545 -21.31 4.71 5.48
C ALA A 545 -20.97 3.58 4.52
N ASP A 546 -20.60 2.44 5.08
CA ASP A 546 -20.34 1.20 4.35
C ASP A 546 -21.38 0.14 4.72
N VAL A 547 -21.91 -0.55 3.73
CA VAL A 547 -22.79 -1.71 3.94
C VAL A 547 -22.20 -2.88 3.16
N THR A 548 -22.07 -4.02 3.82
CA THR A 548 -21.64 -5.27 3.17
C THR A 548 -22.65 -6.38 3.46
N LEU A 549 -22.93 -7.15 2.42
CA LEU A 549 -23.77 -8.34 2.48
C LEU A 549 -22.96 -9.52 1.93
N ARG A 550 -22.88 -10.62 2.68
CA ARG A 550 -22.20 -11.85 2.27
C ARG A 550 -23.08 -13.06 2.52
N TYR A 551 -23.08 -13.98 1.58
CA TYR A 551 -23.64 -15.31 1.70
C TYR A 551 -22.60 -16.32 1.29
N THR A 552 -22.22 -17.24 2.18
CA THR A 552 -21.13 -18.17 1.92
C THR A 552 -21.54 -19.58 2.33
N THR A 553 -21.49 -20.48 1.36
CA THR A 553 -21.60 -21.94 1.55
C THR A 553 -20.28 -22.59 1.16
N ASP A 554 -20.21 -23.92 1.19
CA ASP A 554 -19.01 -24.66 0.80
C ASP A 554 -18.64 -24.43 -0.68
N ASN A 555 -19.64 -24.26 -1.56
CA ASN A 555 -19.45 -24.15 -3.01
C ASN A 555 -19.79 -22.79 -3.59
N LEU A 556 -20.58 -21.97 -2.88
CA LEU A 556 -21.08 -20.71 -3.40
C LEU A 556 -20.75 -19.58 -2.43
N SER A 557 -20.16 -18.51 -2.95
CA SER A 557 -19.96 -17.27 -2.20
C SER A 557 -20.52 -16.10 -3.02
N LEU A 558 -21.46 -15.38 -2.42
CA LEU A 558 -22.05 -14.17 -2.98
C LEU A 558 -21.70 -13.00 -2.06
N GLY A 559 -21.41 -11.86 -2.63
CA GLY A 559 -21.15 -10.64 -1.87
C GLY A 559 -21.59 -9.39 -2.60
N ALA A 560 -22.02 -8.42 -1.82
CA ALA A 560 -22.28 -7.06 -2.26
C ALA A 560 -21.71 -6.08 -1.23
N GLY A 561 -21.04 -5.06 -1.71
CA GLY A 561 -20.53 -3.95 -0.91
C GLY A 561 -21.03 -2.62 -1.49
N TYR A 562 -21.38 -1.72 -0.62
CA TYR A 562 -21.73 -0.35 -0.97
C TYR A 562 -21.05 0.60 -0.01
N SER A 563 -20.44 1.67 -0.54
CA SER A 563 -19.80 2.73 0.23
C SER A 563 -20.34 4.08 -0.22
N TYR A 564 -20.83 4.85 0.73
CA TYR A 564 -21.08 6.28 0.60
C TYR A 564 -19.98 7.05 1.29
N LEU A 565 -19.46 8.07 0.64
CA LEU A 565 -18.40 8.94 1.17
C LEU A 565 -18.72 10.38 0.80
N ASP A 566 -18.57 11.26 1.77
CA ASP A 566 -18.57 12.69 1.55
C ASP A 566 -17.42 13.36 2.31
N THR A 567 -16.94 14.49 1.81
CA THR A 567 -15.80 15.21 2.37
C THR A 567 -16.06 16.71 2.36
N ASP A 568 -15.60 17.35 3.43
CA ASP A 568 -15.55 18.80 3.57
C ASP A 568 -14.09 19.15 3.85
N ALA A 569 -13.39 19.65 2.86
CA ALA A 569 -11.97 19.96 2.94
C ALA A 569 -11.73 21.44 2.68
N ASN A 570 -11.00 22.07 3.58
CA ASN A 570 -10.50 23.41 3.39
C ASN A 570 -9.00 23.30 3.08
N ILE A 571 -8.67 23.40 1.81
CA ILE A 571 -7.31 23.16 1.29
C ILE A 571 -6.81 24.35 0.50
N PHE A 572 -5.48 24.46 0.40
CA PHE A 572 -4.84 25.51 -0.40
C PHE A 572 -4.84 25.14 -1.88
N ASP A 573 -5.58 25.90 -2.68
CA ASP A 573 -5.58 25.77 -4.13
C ASP A 573 -4.37 26.48 -4.74
N THR A 574 -3.44 25.69 -5.25
CA THR A 574 -2.20 26.20 -5.88
C THR A 574 -2.44 26.90 -7.22
N THR A 575 -3.60 26.71 -7.84
CA THR A 575 -3.98 27.35 -9.10
C THR A 575 -4.43 28.79 -8.86
N HIS A 576 -5.22 29.01 -7.80
CA HIS A 576 -5.77 30.31 -7.45
C HIS A 576 -5.04 30.99 -6.27
N ASP A 577 -4.03 30.34 -5.71
CA ASP A 577 -3.22 30.79 -4.58
C ASP A 577 -4.07 31.26 -3.37
N LYS A 578 -5.09 30.49 -3.01
CA LYS A 578 -5.98 30.78 -1.88
C LYS A 578 -6.55 29.51 -1.24
N MET A 579 -7.01 29.65 0.00
CA MET A 579 -7.78 28.58 0.67
C MET A 579 -9.16 28.46 0.01
N MET A 580 -9.55 27.23 -0.31
CA MET A 580 -10.85 26.92 -0.90
C MET A 580 -11.49 25.77 -0.14
N ASN A 581 -12.80 25.86 0.04
CA ASN A 581 -13.60 24.75 0.51
C ASN A 581 -13.99 23.88 -0.68
N VAL A 582 -13.54 22.64 -0.69
CA VAL A 582 -13.65 21.73 -1.82
C VAL A 582 -13.87 20.30 -1.36
N VAL A 583 -14.28 19.47 -2.30
CA VAL A 583 -14.25 18.01 -2.17
C VAL A 583 -12.82 17.53 -2.43
N ILE A 584 -12.36 16.51 -1.71
CA ILE A 584 -11.04 15.93 -1.92
C ILE A 584 -10.95 15.35 -3.33
N ASP A 585 -9.85 15.64 -4.04
CA ASP A 585 -9.60 15.23 -5.43
C ASP A 585 -9.67 13.71 -5.62
N GLY A 586 -10.23 13.29 -6.76
CA GLY A 586 -10.38 11.89 -7.14
C GLY A 586 -11.46 11.13 -6.38
N MET A 587 -12.23 11.79 -5.51
CA MET A 587 -13.28 11.17 -4.72
C MET A 587 -14.55 10.93 -5.52
N ALA A 588 -15.19 9.78 -5.29
CA ALA A 588 -16.55 9.47 -5.73
C ALA A 588 -17.45 9.27 -4.53
N HIS A 589 -18.64 9.89 -4.54
CA HIS A 589 -19.60 9.78 -3.43
C HIS A 589 -20.15 8.36 -3.24
N HIS A 590 -20.43 7.66 -4.33
CA HIS A 590 -21.02 6.32 -4.26
C HIS A 590 -20.15 5.32 -5.00
N LYS A 591 -19.80 4.26 -4.30
CA LYS A 591 -19.04 3.12 -4.85
C LYS A 591 -19.71 1.83 -4.44
N GLY A 592 -19.56 0.80 -5.25
CA GLY A 592 -20.02 -0.51 -4.87
C GLY A 592 -19.36 -1.61 -5.67
N ASN A 593 -19.43 -2.80 -5.12
CA ASN A 593 -18.98 -4.01 -5.75
C ASN A 593 -19.97 -5.13 -5.49
N ILE A 594 -20.04 -6.05 -6.43
CA ILE A 594 -20.77 -7.32 -6.28
C ILE A 594 -19.86 -8.44 -6.76
N PHE A 595 -19.99 -9.60 -6.15
CA PHE A 595 -19.35 -10.79 -6.65
C PHE A 595 -20.20 -12.03 -6.42
N ALA A 596 -20.03 -13.00 -7.32
CA ALA A 596 -20.58 -14.33 -7.21
C ALA A 596 -19.49 -15.32 -7.61
N THR A 597 -19.14 -16.25 -6.74
CA THR A 597 -18.16 -17.30 -7.02
C THR A 597 -18.74 -18.64 -6.71
N TRP A 598 -18.60 -19.56 -7.66
CA TRP A 598 -19.02 -20.95 -7.49
C TRP A 598 -17.83 -21.86 -7.78
N ASN A 599 -17.58 -22.79 -6.85
CA ASN A 599 -16.50 -23.74 -6.94
C ASN A 599 -17.08 -25.15 -6.82
N HIS A 600 -16.69 -26.04 -7.72
CA HIS A 600 -17.15 -27.41 -7.73
C HIS A 600 -15.99 -28.37 -7.96
N ASN A 601 -15.84 -29.34 -7.07
CA ASN A 601 -14.88 -30.42 -7.22
C ASN A 601 -15.46 -31.46 -8.15
N ILE A 602 -15.02 -31.50 -9.41
CA ILE A 602 -15.39 -32.50 -10.39
C ILE A 602 -14.73 -33.85 -10.05
N SER A 603 -13.50 -33.79 -9.55
CA SER A 603 -12.74 -34.93 -9.05
C SER A 603 -11.80 -34.49 -7.93
N PRO A 604 -11.15 -35.41 -7.19
CA PRO A 604 -10.13 -35.05 -6.21
C PRO A 604 -8.97 -34.22 -6.78
N SER A 605 -8.73 -34.32 -8.09
CA SER A 605 -7.63 -33.63 -8.77
C SER A 605 -8.08 -32.42 -9.60
N TYR A 606 -9.40 -32.21 -9.74
CA TYR A 606 -9.92 -31.15 -10.62
C TYR A 606 -11.06 -30.37 -9.94
N ASN A 607 -10.82 -29.09 -9.74
CA ASN A 607 -11.79 -28.13 -9.23
C ASN A 607 -12.14 -27.13 -10.35
N LEU A 608 -13.44 -26.95 -10.58
CA LEU A 608 -13.96 -25.93 -11.48
C LEU A 608 -14.45 -24.74 -10.66
N GLY A 609 -13.84 -23.57 -10.91
CA GLY A 609 -14.25 -22.31 -10.31
C GLY A 609 -14.80 -21.34 -11.37
N ILE A 610 -15.95 -20.74 -11.11
CA ILE A 610 -16.54 -19.68 -11.93
C ILE A 610 -16.76 -18.48 -11.03
N GLY A 611 -16.31 -17.30 -11.46
CA GLY A 611 -16.46 -16.06 -10.68
C GLY A 611 -16.96 -14.92 -11.56
N LEU A 612 -18.03 -14.24 -11.11
CA LEU A 612 -18.53 -13.01 -11.71
C LEU A 612 -18.28 -11.86 -10.72
N TYR A 613 -17.69 -10.79 -11.21
CA TYR A 613 -17.35 -9.61 -10.40
C TYR A 613 -17.84 -8.35 -11.10
N GLY A 614 -18.44 -7.45 -10.34
CA GLY A 614 -18.87 -6.15 -10.80
C GLY A 614 -18.43 -5.07 -9.84
N LYS A 615 -17.98 -3.95 -10.38
CA LYS A 615 -17.67 -2.73 -9.63
C LYS A 615 -18.33 -1.56 -10.31
N PHE A 616 -18.88 -0.62 -9.51
CA PHE A 616 -19.37 0.65 -10.00
C PHE A 616 -18.84 1.80 -9.15
N SER A 617 -18.69 2.97 -9.77
CA SER A 617 -18.36 4.23 -9.14
C SER A 617 -19.13 5.34 -9.81
N THR A 618 -19.66 6.28 -9.04
CA THR A 618 -20.23 7.52 -9.58
C THR A 618 -19.09 8.42 -10.11
N LYS A 619 -19.44 9.58 -10.63
CA LYS A 619 -18.45 10.55 -11.10
C LYS A 619 -17.46 10.88 -9.99
N ARG A 620 -16.20 11.13 -10.38
CA ARG A 620 -15.15 11.60 -9.51
C ARG A 620 -15.02 13.11 -9.63
N TYR A 621 -14.68 13.74 -8.53
CA TYR A 621 -14.49 15.18 -8.45
C TYR A 621 -13.00 15.49 -8.56
N TYR A 622 -12.65 16.44 -9.44
CA TYR A 622 -11.29 16.94 -9.60
C TYR A 622 -11.32 18.45 -9.68
N GLN A 623 -10.48 19.12 -8.88
CA GLN A 623 -10.43 20.59 -8.82
C GLN A 623 -9.92 21.22 -10.13
N THR A 624 -8.93 20.60 -10.76
CA THR A 624 -8.23 21.16 -11.91
C THR A 624 -8.78 20.73 -13.25
N ASN A 625 -9.33 19.51 -13.35
CA ASN A 625 -9.70 18.88 -14.63
C ASN A 625 -11.22 18.73 -14.81
N GLY A 626 -12.03 19.26 -13.87
CA GLY A 626 -13.45 19.05 -13.85
C GLY A 626 -13.84 17.63 -13.43
N ASP A 627 -15.14 17.33 -13.45
CA ASP A 627 -15.66 16.05 -12.96
C ASP A 627 -15.36 14.90 -13.93
N GLY A 628 -14.72 13.86 -13.42
CA GLY A 628 -14.57 12.58 -14.13
C GLY A 628 -15.91 11.83 -14.22
N LYS A 629 -16.11 11.05 -15.29
CA LYS A 629 -17.31 10.22 -15.45
C LYS A 629 -17.31 9.06 -14.48
N GLY A 630 -18.49 8.63 -14.03
CA GLY A 630 -18.67 7.36 -13.36
C GLY A 630 -18.39 6.17 -14.29
N TYR A 631 -18.10 5.02 -13.72
CA TYR A 631 -17.77 3.82 -14.49
C TYR A 631 -18.38 2.55 -13.89
N GLN A 632 -18.49 1.53 -14.74
CA GLN A 632 -18.81 0.17 -14.34
C GLN A 632 -17.79 -0.77 -14.97
N ILE A 633 -17.35 -1.76 -14.21
CA ILE A 633 -16.43 -2.80 -14.66
C ILE A 633 -17.04 -4.14 -14.29
N TRP A 634 -17.16 -5.03 -15.29
CA TRP A 634 -17.61 -6.40 -15.10
C TRP A 634 -16.51 -7.36 -15.52
N ARG A 635 -16.35 -8.45 -14.79
CA ARG A 635 -15.37 -9.51 -15.06
C ARG A 635 -15.98 -10.88 -14.80
N LEU A 636 -15.69 -11.80 -15.68
CA LEU A 636 -16.02 -13.23 -15.58
C LEU A 636 -14.75 -14.05 -15.39
#